data_fbf2b9d1e930207108a568bde6fa10d4
#
_entry.id   fbf2b9d1e930207108a568bde6fa10d4
#
_cell.length_a   1.000
_cell.length_b   1.000
_cell.length_c   1.000
_cell.angle_alpha   90.00
_cell.angle_beta   90.00
_cell.angle_gamma   90.00
#
_symmetry.space_group_name_H-M   'P 1'
#
loop_
_entity.id
_entity.type
_entity.pdbx_description
1 polymer ?
#
loop_
_entity_poly.entity_id
_entity_poly.type
_entity_poly.pdbx_seq_one_letter_code
_entity_poly.pdbx_strand_id
1 'polypeptide(L)'
;MKRMKVTGKELALLCGMAALGTLTFPLGAAARTVDSVTATAGSTAEIVYSGETLTVTNGVESIGNNTTGIRAVDDTEVAIGKDIYVHGANSQYNNSYGVYGDSGVQVRVGTDIVVESDAGAERVRGIYIDGGYGSISSTPDIQVGGNISASGINTIGIYVSGKNANIKVDGNVTASNRNATGITTGGTSKIYVGGDVISSYDNNGTLSYGISVGAGNDSYVEVAGNIVASGKLTSGVRMGGSGTNKQIKVGKSVVAGGESSKGIDTNGDGVSAYVAGDVTANGKSSLGIIVQNDAQVTVDGNLKASGEGAKGVELRDGSSVTVGKNIEVSGTEAIGINVDRWNVSGSGIEINVGGSFIVSGDDSYGIYTGTTKNTALKVNITDDLVVSSTNSSTQSVGIFSAYMPLEAVIGGKVAVSGTG
;
A
#
# COMPACT_ATOMS: atom_id res chain seq x y z
N MET A 1 -1.76 44.73 -33.05
CA MET A 1 -1.99 44.20 -31.70
C MET A 1 -0.72 44.30 -30.91
N LYS A 2 -0.66 45.10 -29.86
CA LYS A 2 0.50 45.18 -28.95
C LYS A 2 0.51 43.97 -28.02
N ARG A 3 1.58 43.18 -28.07
CA ARG A 3 1.82 42.10 -27.08
C ARG A 3 2.11 42.76 -25.73
N MET A 4 1.26 42.50 -24.74
CA MET A 4 1.52 42.89 -23.35
C MET A 4 2.48 41.84 -22.77
N LYS A 5 3.65 42.28 -22.32
CA LYS A 5 4.60 41.48 -21.55
C LYS A 5 4.20 41.60 -20.09
N VAL A 6 3.61 40.57 -19.52
CA VAL A 6 3.30 40.53 -18.08
C VAL A 6 4.52 39.97 -17.37
N THR A 7 5.08 40.71 -16.40
CA THR A 7 6.18 40.24 -15.57
C THR A 7 5.66 39.48 -14.37
N GLY A 8 6.45 38.54 -13.78
CA GLY A 8 6.01 37.63 -12.73
C GLY A 8 5.41 38.32 -11.48
N LYS A 9 5.69 39.60 -11.24
CA LYS A 9 5.08 40.40 -10.15
C LYS A 9 3.64 40.81 -10.46
N GLU A 10 3.29 41.02 -11.72
CA GLU A 10 1.96 41.41 -12.14
C GLU A 10 1.00 40.19 -12.18
N LEU A 11 1.55 38.98 -12.42
CA LEU A 11 0.76 37.76 -12.37
C LEU A 11 0.31 37.40 -10.95
N ALA A 12 1.14 37.63 -9.94
CA ALA A 12 0.79 37.43 -8.53
C ALA A 12 -0.37 38.34 -8.06
N LEU A 13 -0.47 39.54 -8.63
CA LEU A 13 -1.58 40.46 -8.34
C LEU A 13 -2.90 40.05 -9.04
N LEU A 14 -2.82 39.41 -10.22
CA LEU A 14 -4.01 38.91 -10.94
C LEU A 14 -4.62 37.66 -10.27
N CYS A 15 -3.80 36.76 -9.70
CA CYS A 15 -4.30 35.56 -9.00
C CYS A 15 -5.06 35.88 -7.71
N GLY A 16 -4.76 37.01 -7.04
CA GLY A 16 -5.52 37.45 -5.85
C GLY A 16 -6.92 38.03 -6.14
N MET A 17 -7.24 38.32 -7.39
CA MET A 17 -8.52 38.92 -7.80
C MET A 17 -9.46 37.96 -8.54
N ALA A 18 -9.07 36.71 -8.81
CA ALA A 18 -9.83 35.73 -9.58
C ALA A 18 -10.97 35.04 -8.82
N ALA A 19 -11.51 35.65 -7.78
CA ALA A 19 -12.75 35.19 -7.13
C ALA A 19 -14.05 35.53 -7.91
N LEU A 20 -13.97 36.29 -9.00
CA LEU A 20 -15.14 36.70 -9.78
C LEU A 20 -14.76 36.87 -11.27
N GLY A 21 -15.06 35.83 -12.09
CA GLY A 21 -15.09 35.99 -13.54
C GLY A 21 -14.41 34.85 -14.30
N THR A 22 -15.18 34.15 -15.10
CA THR A 22 -14.69 33.22 -16.13
C THR A 22 -13.90 34.01 -17.17
N LEU A 23 -12.57 34.06 -17.05
CA LEU A 23 -11.68 34.50 -18.12
C LEU A 23 -11.50 33.34 -19.10
N THR A 24 -12.18 33.37 -20.22
CA THR A 24 -11.92 32.47 -21.34
C THR A 24 -10.66 32.94 -22.05
N PHE A 25 -9.56 32.24 -21.88
CA PHE A 25 -8.35 32.42 -22.67
C PHE A 25 -8.46 31.62 -23.97
N PRO A 26 -7.94 32.12 -25.10
CA PRO A 26 -7.95 31.38 -26.35
C PRO A 26 -7.01 30.17 -26.24
N LEU A 27 -7.51 29.01 -26.67
CA LEU A 27 -6.81 27.72 -26.76
C LEU A 27 -5.56 27.86 -27.65
N GLY A 28 -4.42 28.07 -27.04
CA GLY A 28 -3.09 27.88 -27.62
C GLY A 28 -2.21 27.33 -26.52
N ALA A 29 -1.55 26.21 -26.74
CA ALA A 29 -0.61 25.63 -25.76
C ALA A 29 0.36 26.71 -25.27
N ALA A 30 0.16 27.24 -24.06
CA ALA A 30 1.02 28.26 -23.47
C ALA A 30 2.08 27.60 -22.61
N ALA A 31 3.33 27.76 -22.99
CA ALA A 31 4.46 27.41 -22.13
C ALA A 31 4.83 28.61 -21.27
N ARG A 32 4.90 28.42 -19.95
CA ARG A 32 5.33 29.48 -19.00
C ARG A 32 6.36 28.96 -18.02
N THR A 33 7.28 29.81 -17.66
CA THR A 33 8.30 29.54 -16.66
C THR A 33 8.17 30.59 -15.55
N VAL A 34 8.14 30.12 -14.30
CA VAL A 34 8.10 30.95 -13.10
C VAL A 34 9.18 30.50 -12.13
N ASP A 35 9.65 31.41 -11.26
CA ASP A 35 10.69 31.08 -10.29
C ASP A 35 10.15 30.22 -9.16
N SER A 36 9.08 30.67 -8.51
CA SER A 36 8.40 29.96 -7.42
C SER A 36 6.90 30.24 -7.47
N VAL A 37 6.11 29.35 -6.89
CA VAL A 37 4.66 29.52 -6.75
C VAL A 37 4.31 29.44 -5.26
N THR A 38 3.61 30.44 -4.74
CA THR A 38 3.17 30.47 -3.34
C THR A 38 1.70 30.86 -3.27
N ALA A 39 0.91 30.08 -2.51
CA ALA A 39 -0.46 30.43 -2.18
C ALA A 39 -0.68 30.43 -0.67
N THR A 40 -1.46 31.39 -0.19
CA THR A 40 -1.89 31.51 1.19
C THR A 40 -3.40 31.62 1.28
N ALA A 41 -3.99 31.22 2.41
CA ALA A 41 -5.42 31.35 2.67
C ALA A 41 -6.35 30.41 1.86
N GLY A 42 -6.00 29.13 1.73
CA GLY A 42 -6.97 28.10 1.32
C GLY A 42 -7.23 28.03 -0.17
N SER A 43 -6.18 28.06 -0.98
CA SER A 43 -6.29 27.96 -2.43
C SER A 43 -5.27 26.97 -3.01
N THR A 44 -5.52 26.52 -4.22
CA THR A 44 -4.53 25.83 -5.03
C THR A 44 -3.39 26.80 -5.37
N ALA A 45 -2.14 26.40 -5.13
CA ALA A 45 -1.00 27.25 -5.46
C ALA A 45 -0.93 27.51 -6.97
N GLU A 46 -1.13 26.46 -7.78
CA GLU A 46 -1.15 26.60 -9.23
C GLU A 46 -2.10 25.62 -9.89
N ILE A 47 -2.90 26.11 -10.85
CA ILE A 47 -3.74 25.29 -11.72
C ILE A 47 -3.14 25.38 -13.13
N VAL A 48 -2.85 24.21 -13.71
CA VAL A 48 -2.37 24.08 -15.08
C VAL A 48 -3.48 23.46 -15.91
N TYR A 49 -3.93 24.20 -16.92
CA TYR A 49 -5.08 23.81 -17.75
C TYR A 49 -4.63 22.98 -18.96
N SER A 50 -5.58 22.28 -19.55
CA SER A 50 -5.39 21.40 -20.70
C SER A 50 -4.48 21.99 -21.79
N GLY A 51 -3.44 21.24 -22.15
CA GLY A 51 -2.46 21.62 -23.17
C GLY A 51 -1.42 22.67 -22.75
N GLU A 52 -1.40 23.08 -21.48
CA GLU A 52 -0.37 24.01 -20.97
C GLU A 52 0.87 23.27 -20.48
N THR A 53 2.01 23.96 -20.58
CA THR A 53 3.28 23.54 -19.98
C THR A 53 3.70 24.56 -18.93
N LEU A 54 3.95 24.10 -17.69
CA LEU A 54 4.44 24.91 -16.59
C LEU A 54 5.82 24.44 -16.15
N THR A 55 6.78 25.36 -16.06
CA THR A 55 8.07 25.13 -15.41
C THR A 55 8.20 26.03 -14.19
N VAL A 56 8.40 25.44 -13.01
CA VAL A 56 8.74 26.14 -11.77
C VAL A 56 10.19 25.83 -11.45
N THR A 57 11.07 26.82 -11.48
CA THR A 57 12.53 26.58 -11.29
C THR A 57 12.92 26.24 -9.86
N ASN A 58 12.21 26.76 -8.88
CA ASN A 58 12.40 26.41 -7.46
C ASN A 58 11.26 25.50 -6.99
N GLY A 59 10.49 25.93 -5.99
CA GLY A 59 9.48 25.12 -5.34
C GLY A 59 8.09 25.70 -5.42
N VAL A 60 7.15 24.91 -4.95
CA VAL A 60 5.74 25.27 -4.79
C VAL A 60 5.38 25.21 -3.32
N GLU A 61 4.77 26.26 -2.80
CA GLU A 61 4.28 26.33 -1.42
C GLU A 61 2.79 26.69 -1.39
N SER A 62 2.00 25.94 -0.63
CA SER A 62 0.57 26.20 -0.45
C SER A 62 0.19 26.06 1.02
N ILE A 63 -0.33 27.12 1.63
CA ILE A 63 -0.70 27.16 3.04
C ILE A 63 -2.16 27.62 3.20
N GLY A 64 -2.95 26.87 3.95
CA GLY A 64 -4.33 27.25 4.27
C GLY A 64 -5.31 26.10 4.21
N ASN A 65 -6.61 26.39 4.11
CA ASN A 65 -7.69 25.40 4.06
C ASN A 65 -7.90 24.90 2.64
N ASN A 66 -8.16 23.58 2.44
CA ASN A 66 -8.34 22.96 1.12
C ASN A 66 -7.22 23.31 0.13
N THR A 67 -6.00 23.12 0.56
CA THR A 67 -4.81 23.53 -0.19
C THR A 67 -4.36 22.44 -1.16
N THR A 68 -3.92 22.88 -2.34
CA THR A 68 -3.27 22.00 -3.32
C THR A 68 -2.00 22.70 -3.81
N GLY A 69 -0.88 21.98 -3.83
CA GLY A 69 0.34 22.51 -4.43
C GLY A 69 0.14 22.71 -5.93
N ILE A 70 0.02 21.63 -6.67
CA ILE A 70 -0.24 21.65 -8.12
C ILE A 70 -1.53 20.91 -8.43
N ARG A 71 -2.40 21.56 -9.20
CA ARG A 71 -3.54 20.92 -9.85
C ARG A 71 -3.31 20.91 -11.36
N ALA A 72 -3.04 19.74 -11.91
CA ALA A 72 -2.82 19.53 -13.33
C ALA A 72 -4.07 18.88 -13.95
N VAL A 73 -4.55 19.44 -15.05
CA VAL A 73 -5.81 19.04 -15.70
C VAL A 73 -5.54 18.72 -17.17
N ASP A 74 -6.03 17.58 -17.62
CA ASP A 74 -6.03 17.09 -19.00
C ASP A 74 -4.79 17.44 -19.86
N ASP A 75 -3.96 16.46 -20.17
CA ASP A 75 -2.82 16.56 -21.10
C ASP A 75 -1.85 17.74 -20.81
N THR A 76 -1.64 18.08 -19.53
CA THR A 76 -0.71 19.13 -19.10
C THR A 76 0.68 18.56 -18.80
N GLU A 77 1.71 19.42 -18.97
CA GLU A 77 3.08 19.11 -18.56
C GLU A 77 3.54 20.10 -17.48
N VAL A 78 3.99 19.57 -16.33
CA VAL A 78 4.47 20.36 -15.19
C VAL A 78 5.85 19.89 -14.77
N ALA A 79 6.82 20.79 -14.73
CA ALA A 79 8.16 20.55 -14.21
C ALA A 79 8.45 21.46 -13.02
N ILE A 80 8.80 20.91 -11.88
CA ILE A 80 9.14 21.62 -10.65
C ILE A 80 10.56 21.26 -10.27
N GLY A 81 11.44 22.26 -10.19
CA GLY A 81 12.87 22.06 -9.97
C GLY A 81 13.24 21.57 -8.59
N LYS A 82 12.42 21.90 -7.57
CA LYS A 82 12.63 21.47 -6.19
C LYS A 82 11.37 20.85 -5.59
N ASP A 83 10.99 21.30 -4.38
CA ASP A 83 9.95 20.69 -3.55
C ASP A 83 8.55 21.22 -3.86
N ILE A 84 7.57 20.41 -3.50
CA ILE A 84 6.20 20.86 -3.25
C ILE A 84 5.94 20.74 -1.75
N TYR A 85 5.64 21.88 -1.11
CA TYR A 85 5.22 21.94 0.28
C TYR A 85 3.78 22.42 0.41
N VAL A 86 2.96 21.62 1.09
CA VAL A 86 1.55 21.94 1.34
C VAL A 86 1.27 21.82 2.83
N HIS A 87 0.75 22.88 3.43
CA HIS A 87 0.32 22.87 4.82
C HIS A 87 -1.17 23.21 4.93
N GLY A 88 -1.98 22.19 5.27
CA GLY A 88 -3.41 22.30 5.48
C GLY A 88 -3.72 22.87 6.86
N ALA A 89 -4.36 24.02 6.94
CA ALA A 89 -4.81 24.57 8.22
C ALA A 89 -6.04 23.81 8.76
N ASN A 90 -6.26 23.91 10.07
CA ASN A 90 -7.25 23.18 10.84
C ASN A 90 -8.69 23.53 10.45
N SER A 91 -9.36 22.71 9.63
CA SER A 91 -10.82 22.74 9.46
C SER A 91 -11.39 21.36 9.14
N GLN A 92 -12.58 21.10 9.60
CA GLN A 92 -13.25 19.79 9.65
C GLN A 92 -13.54 19.14 8.27
N TYR A 93 -13.22 19.79 7.13
CA TYR A 93 -13.54 19.32 5.77
C TYR A 93 -12.43 19.62 4.74
N ASN A 94 -11.18 19.63 5.18
CA ASN A 94 -10.08 20.04 4.32
C ASN A 94 -9.41 18.88 3.60
N ASN A 95 -9.34 19.01 2.28
CA ASN A 95 -8.48 18.18 1.45
C ASN A 95 -7.15 18.92 1.20
N SER A 96 -6.03 18.26 1.46
CA SER A 96 -4.70 18.79 1.17
C SER A 96 -3.97 17.84 0.23
N TYR A 97 -3.56 18.36 -0.92
CA TYR A 97 -2.88 17.60 -1.97
C TYR A 97 -1.55 18.24 -2.35
N GLY A 98 -0.48 17.45 -2.42
CA GLY A 98 0.77 17.90 -3.04
C GLY A 98 0.55 18.08 -4.54
N VAL A 99 0.20 16.98 -5.23
CA VAL A 99 -0.19 16.94 -6.63
C VAL A 99 -1.58 16.37 -6.76
N TYR A 100 -2.48 17.10 -7.39
CA TYR A 100 -3.76 16.62 -7.88
C TYR A 100 -3.68 16.53 -9.41
N GLY A 101 -3.79 15.33 -9.93
CA GLY A 101 -3.72 15.06 -11.37
C GLY A 101 -5.01 14.45 -11.90
N ASP A 102 -5.33 14.77 -13.14
CA ASP A 102 -6.41 14.18 -13.93
C ASP A 102 -5.83 13.42 -15.14
N SER A 103 -6.60 13.19 -16.19
CA SER A 103 -6.21 12.46 -17.40
C SER A 103 -4.98 13.07 -18.09
N GLY A 104 -4.01 12.23 -18.47
CA GLY A 104 -2.92 12.60 -19.37
C GLY A 104 -1.87 13.56 -18.80
N VAL A 105 -1.95 13.89 -17.53
CA VAL A 105 -1.02 14.82 -16.91
C VAL A 105 0.39 14.22 -16.82
N GLN A 106 1.40 15.04 -17.08
CA GLN A 106 2.81 14.73 -16.88
C GLN A 106 3.37 15.67 -15.81
N VAL A 107 3.77 15.13 -14.67
CA VAL A 107 4.31 15.95 -13.56
C VAL A 107 5.68 15.43 -13.16
N ARG A 108 6.67 16.31 -13.11
CA ARG A 108 8.02 16.02 -12.65
C ARG A 108 8.35 16.94 -11.48
N VAL A 109 8.68 16.36 -10.33
CA VAL A 109 9.11 17.07 -9.12
C VAL A 109 10.56 16.70 -8.86
N GLY A 110 11.44 17.69 -8.78
CA GLY A 110 12.90 17.48 -8.70
C GLY A 110 13.34 16.83 -7.40
N THR A 111 12.67 17.15 -6.28
CA THR A 111 13.00 16.64 -4.96
C THR A 111 11.74 16.10 -4.26
N ASP A 112 11.29 16.68 -3.15
CA ASP A 112 10.28 16.08 -2.28
C ASP A 112 8.87 16.64 -2.51
N ILE A 113 7.87 15.86 -2.16
CA ILE A 113 6.49 16.30 -1.94
C ILE A 113 6.18 16.14 -0.46
N VAL A 114 5.92 17.25 0.22
CA VAL A 114 5.57 17.28 1.64
C VAL A 114 4.17 17.86 1.79
N VAL A 115 3.26 17.08 2.36
CA VAL A 115 1.88 17.49 2.64
C VAL A 115 1.59 17.26 4.11
N GLU A 116 1.41 18.32 4.84
CA GLU A 116 1.13 18.30 6.26
C GLU A 116 -0.24 18.91 6.53
N SER A 117 -0.91 18.42 7.55
CA SER A 117 -2.15 19.03 8.01
C SER A 117 -2.25 18.98 9.51
N ASP A 118 -2.72 20.07 10.09
CA ASP A 118 -3.05 20.16 11.51
C ASP A 118 -4.15 19.16 11.88
N ALA A 119 -4.25 18.82 13.17
CA ALA A 119 -5.22 17.89 13.70
C ALA A 119 -6.65 18.33 13.37
N GLY A 120 -7.27 17.75 12.37
CA GLY A 120 -8.65 18.07 11.95
C GLY A 120 -8.93 17.99 10.45
N ALA A 121 -7.93 18.00 9.60
CA ALA A 121 -8.11 17.88 8.15
C ALA A 121 -8.39 16.43 7.73
N GLU A 122 -9.45 16.21 6.94
CA GLU A 122 -9.98 14.87 6.71
C GLU A 122 -9.29 14.06 5.61
N ARG A 123 -8.55 14.69 4.69
CA ARG A 123 -7.90 13.95 3.58
C ARG A 123 -6.59 14.61 3.18
N VAL A 124 -5.50 13.97 3.52
CA VAL A 124 -4.15 14.40 3.15
C VAL A 124 -3.58 13.42 2.12
N ARG A 125 -3.12 13.93 0.98
CA ARG A 125 -2.55 13.12 -0.10
C ARG A 125 -1.25 13.74 -0.59
N GLY A 126 -0.18 12.95 -0.66
CA GLY A 126 1.00 13.37 -1.39
C GLY A 126 0.68 13.55 -2.88
N ILE A 127 0.24 12.47 -3.52
CA ILE A 127 -0.26 12.45 -4.90
C ILE A 127 -1.69 11.91 -4.91
N TYR A 128 -2.57 12.61 -5.62
CA TYR A 128 -3.93 12.18 -5.90
C TYR A 128 -4.20 12.19 -7.41
N ILE A 129 -4.45 11.02 -7.99
CA ILE A 129 -4.89 10.90 -9.38
C ILE A 129 -6.37 10.55 -9.39
N ASP A 130 -7.16 11.46 -9.94
CA ASP A 130 -8.59 11.26 -10.11
C ASP A 130 -8.88 10.62 -11.47
N GLY A 131 -9.49 9.48 -11.45
CA GLY A 131 -9.82 8.74 -12.67
C GLY A 131 -10.92 9.35 -13.53
N GLY A 132 -11.49 10.49 -13.17
CA GLY A 132 -12.54 11.22 -13.90
C GLY A 132 -13.65 10.36 -14.53
N TYR A 133 -14.84 10.91 -14.76
CA TYR A 133 -15.95 10.23 -15.46
C TYR A 133 -15.87 10.30 -17.00
N GLY A 134 -14.73 10.72 -17.57
CA GLY A 134 -14.52 10.86 -19.01
C GLY A 134 -13.70 9.74 -19.65
N SER A 135 -13.67 9.68 -20.97
CA SER A 135 -12.71 8.87 -21.72
C SER A 135 -11.33 9.49 -21.54
N ILE A 136 -10.40 8.74 -20.93
CA ILE A 136 -9.01 9.17 -20.80
C ILE A 136 -8.35 9.12 -22.17
N SER A 137 -7.79 10.23 -22.61
CA SER A 137 -6.98 10.30 -23.84
C SER A 137 -5.58 9.73 -23.64
N SER A 138 -5.01 9.88 -22.44
CA SER A 138 -3.65 9.44 -22.12
C SER A 138 -3.48 9.08 -20.63
N THR A 139 -2.45 8.29 -20.35
CA THR A 139 -2.13 7.82 -18.99
C THR A 139 -1.35 8.90 -18.24
N PRO A 140 -1.76 9.31 -17.03
CA PRO A 140 -0.95 10.17 -16.17
C PRO A 140 0.44 9.59 -15.91
N ASP A 141 1.47 10.42 -16.01
CA ASP A 141 2.87 10.09 -15.71
C ASP A 141 3.44 11.07 -14.70
N ILE A 142 3.75 10.57 -13.49
CA ILE A 142 4.27 11.40 -12.39
C ILE A 142 5.61 10.87 -11.93
N GLN A 143 6.60 11.74 -11.86
CA GLN A 143 7.94 11.43 -11.39
C GLN A 143 8.34 12.36 -10.25
N VAL A 144 8.81 11.77 -9.15
CA VAL A 144 9.31 12.48 -7.96
C VAL A 144 10.72 12.03 -7.69
N GLY A 145 11.68 12.96 -7.77
CA GLY A 145 13.11 12.68 -7.60
C GLY A 145 13.54 12.44 -6.16
N GLY A 146 12.71 12.79 -5.18
CA GLY A 146 12.94 12.58 -3.76
C GLY A 146 11.83 11.75 -3.11
N ASN A 147 11.38 12.19 -1.93
CA ASN A 147 10.41 11.50 -1.11
C ASN A 147 9.00 12.07 -1.26
N ILE A 148 8.01 11.28 -0.88
CA ILE A 148 6.65 11.74 -0.62
C ILE A 148 6.38 11.56 0.86
N SER A 149 6.07 12.65 1.56
CA SER A 149 5.68 12.65 2.97
C SER A 149 4.30 13.26 3.13
N ALA A 150 3.36 12.52 3.67
CA ALA A 150 2.02 12.98 3.96
C ALA A 150 1.69 12.73 5.43
N SER A 151 1.18 13.74 6.16
CA SER A 151 0.83 13.63 7.56
C SER A 151 -0.48 14.33 7.91
N GLY A 152 -1.38 13.66 8.64
CA GLY A 152 -2.70 14.18 9.01
C GLY A 152 -3.72 13.08 9.24
N ILE A 153 -5.01 13.41 9.18
CA ILE A 153 -6.10 12.42 9.30
C ILE A 153 -6.44 11.85 7.91
N ASN A 154 -6.72 10.55 7.83
CA ASN A 154 -7.01 9.85 6.57
C ASN A 154 -5.93 10.10 5.50
N THR A 155 -4.69 9.91 5.89
CA THR A 155 -3.51 10.24 5.10
C THR A 155 -3.18 9.13 4.11
N ILE A 156 -2.88 9.49 2.87
CA ILE A 156 -2.36 8.56 1.86
C ILE A 156 -1.18 9.20 1.13
N GLY A 157 -0.05 8.50 1.06
CA GLY A 157 1.11 8.98 0.30
C GLY A 157 0.77 9.11 -1.19
N ILE A 158 0.33 8.01 -1.81
CA ILE A 158 -0.10 7.97 -3.22
C ILE A 158 -1.51 7.36 -3.32
N TYR A 159 -2.44 8.08 -3.92
CA TYR A 159 -3.79 7.61 -4.20
C TYR A 159 -4.13 7.70 -5.69
N VAL A 160 -4.44 6.56 -6.29
CA VAL A 160 -4.92 6.49 -7.68
C VAL A 160 -6.35 5.97 -7.69
N SER A 161 -7.30 6.78 -8.14
CA SER A 161 -8.72 6.45 -8.23
C SER A 161 -9.08 6.02 -9.66
N GLY A 162 -9.44 4.76 -9.82
CA GLY A 162 -10.28 4.28 -10.93
C GLY A 162 -9.63 4.12 -12.31
N LYS A 163 -8.44 4.66 -12.63
CA LYS A 163 -7.86 4.54 -13.99
C LYS A 163 -6.33 4.46 -13.99
N ASN A 164 -5.76 4.25 -15.19
CA ASN A 164 -4.34 4.00 -15.39
C ASN A 164 -3.48 5.18 -14.92
N ALA A 165 -2.38 4.89 -14.23
CA ALA A 165 -1.37 5.88 -13.91
C ALA A 165 0.02 5.24 -13.88
N ASN A 166 1.03 5.96 -14.33
CA ASN A 166 2.43 5.63 -14.11
C ASN A 166 3.00 6.60 -13.08
N ILE A 167 3.50 6.07 -11.95
CA ILE A 167 4.08 6.89 -10.89
C ILE A 167 5.44 6.33 -10.52
N LYS A 168 6.46 7.18 -10.54
CA LYS A 168 7.81 6.84 -10.10
C LYS A 168 8.23 7.79 -8.99
N VAL A 169 8.64 7.21 -7.87
CA VAL A 169 9.23 7.93 -6.72
C VAL A 169 10.62 7.36 -6.49
N ASP A 170 11.66 8.17 -6.56
CA ASP A 170 13.03 7.70 -6.38
C ASP A 170 13.37 7.47 -4.89
N GLY A 171 12.73 8.20 -3.99
CA GLY A 171 12.86 8.07 -2.52
C GLY A 171 11.78 7.21 -1.87
N ASN A 172 11.43 7.58 -0.63
CA ASN A 172 10.44 6.91 0.20
C ASN A 172 9.02 7.48 -0.01
N VAL A 173 8.02 6.66 0.31
CA VAL A 173 6.63 7.11 0.45
C VAL A 173 6.20 6.91 1.90
N THR A 174 5.96 8.00 2.62
CA THR A 174 5.58 7.99 4.03
C THR A 174 4.18 8.58 4.21
N ALA A 175 3.32 7.85 4.88
CA ALA A 175 2.04 8.34 5.38
C ALA A 175 2.00 8.16 6.90
N SER A 176 1.64 9.21 7.62
CA SER A 176 1.65 9.18 9.08
C SER A 176 0.39 9.78 9.71
N ASN A 177 0.16 9.44 10.97
CA ASN A 177 -0.99 9.79 11.76
C ASN A 177 -2.25 8.95 11.47
N ARG A 178 -3.43 9.48 11.74
CA ARG A 178 -4.67 8.70 11.79
C ARG A 178 -5.09 8.18 10.41
N ASN A 179 -5.36 6.88 10.30
CA ASN A 179 -5.76 6.18 9.06
C ASN A 179 -4.74 6.31 7.94
N ALA A 180 -3.47 6.15 8.27
CA ALA A 180 -2.39 6.29 7.30
C ALA A 180 -2.32 5.09 6.35
N THR A 181 -2.15 5.37 5.07
CA THR A 181 -1.88 4.37 4.03
C THR A 181 -0.76 4.88 3.14
N GLY A 182 0.28 4.07 2.94
CA GLY A 182 1.39 4.47 2.07
C GLY A 182 0.90 4.66 0.63
N ILE A 183 0.37 3.60 0.02
CA ILE A 183 -0.12 3.61 -1.37
C ILE A 183 -1.50 2.97 -1.46
N THR A 184 -2.42 3.63 -2.15
CA THR A 184 -3.71 3.06 -2.54
C THR A 184 -3.91 3.20 -4.05
N THR A 185 -4.24 2.10 -4.73
CA THR A 185 -4.62 2.14 -6.14
C THR A 185 -5.92 1.40 -6.37
N GLY A 186 -6.84 2.03 -7.09
CA GLY A 186 -8.15 1.48 -7.47
C GLY A 186 -8.31 1.20 -8.97
N GLY A 187 -7.28 1.44 -9.79
CA GLY A 187 -7.28 1.23 -11.24
C GLY A 187 -6.04 0.49 -11.72
N THR A 188 -5.91 0.33 -13.04
CA THR A 188 -4.69 -0.21 -13.66
C THR A 188 -3.57 0.80 -13.49
N SER A 189 -2.60 0.52 -12.62
CA SER A 189 -1.54 1.47 -12.29
C SER A 189 -0.19 0.77 -12.27
N LYS A 190 0.84 1.50 -12.68
CA LYS A 190 2.24 1.09 -12.53
C LYS A 190 2.92 2.07 -11.58
N ILE A 191 3.24 1.59 -10.37
CA ILE A 191 3.86 2.42 -9.34
C ILE A 191 5.21 1.82 -8.98
N TYR A 192 6.25 2.62 -9.05
CA TYR A 192 7.61 2.28 -8.64
C TYR A 192 8.06 3.19 -7.50
N VAL A 193 8.56 2.61 -6.40
CA VAL A 193 9.15 3.32 -5.26
C VAL A 193 10.57 2.81 -5.05
N GLY A 194 11.55 3.70 -5.18
CA GLY A 194 12.98 3.38 -5.04
C GLY A 194 13.42 3.17 -3.59
N GLY A 195 12.71 3.75 -2.64
CA GLY A 195 12.92 3.61 -1.20
C GLY A 195 11.90 2.71 -0.52
N ASP A 196 11.59 3.03 0.74
CA ASP A 196 10.61 2.32 1.57
C ASP A 196 9.20 2.92 1.42
N VAL A 197 8.18 2.09 1.66
CA VAL A 197 6.80 2.54 1.87
C VAL A 197 6.47 2.38 3.35
N ILE A 198 6.17 3.50 4.01
CA ILE A 198 5.95 3.54 5.46
C ILE A 198 4.56 4.08 5.74
N SER A 199 3.75 3.32 6.45
CA SER A 199 2.52 3.80 7.06
C SER A 199 2.57 3.64 8.56
N SER A 200 2.45 4.75 9.29
CA SER A 200 2.46 4.74 10.73
C SER A 200 1.15 5.31 11.28
N TYR A 201 0.51 4.54 12.13
CA TYR A 201 -0.77 4.88 12.70
C TYR A 201 -0.74 4.92 14.22
N ASP A 202 -1.42 5.92 14.77
CA ASP A 202 -1.58 6.14 16.20
C ASP A 202 -3.04 5.83 16.66
N ASN A 203 -3.18 4.67 17.21
CA ASN A 203 -4.14 4.21 18.24
C ASN A 203 -5.68 4.34 18.13
N ASN A 204 -6.41 4.28 17.02
CA ASN A 204 -7.88 4.23 17.11
C ASN A 204 -8.66 3.35 16.11
N GLY A 205 -8.26 2.08 15.93
CA GLY A 205 -9.20 1.03 15.47
C GLY A 205 -9.69 1.10 14.02
N THR A 206 -9.03 1.84 13.14
CA THR A 206 -9.32 1.84 11.69
C THR A 206 -8.21 1.17 10.90
N LEU A 207 -8.58 0.58 9.77
CA LEU A 207 -7.66 -0.14 8.90
C LEU A 207 -6.61 0.80 8.28
N SER A 208 -5.33 0.44 8.40
CA SER A 208 -4.20 1.11 7.75
C SER A 208 -3.43 0.11 6.90
N TYR A 209 -2.84 0.60 5.82
CA TYR A 209 -2.11 -0.26 4.89
C TYR A 209 -0.76 0.35 4.53
N GLY A 210 0.28 -0.49 4.45
CA GLY A 210 1.48 -0.09 3.71
C GLY A 210 1.09 0.15 2.25
N ILE A 211 0.55 -0.88 1.60
CA ILE A 211 0.01 -0.80 0.24
C ILE A 211 -1.37 -1.46 0.18
N SER A 212 -2.32 -0.79 -0.48
CA SER A 212 -3.64 -1.33 -0.78
C SER A 212 -3.91 -1.27 -2.29
N VAL A 213 -4.01 -2.42 -2.95
CA VAL A 213 -4.44 -2.54 -4.35
C VAL A 213 -5.89 -2.99 -4.38
N GLY A 214 -6.78 -2.09 -4.77
CA GLY A 214 -8.22 -2.31 -4.83
C GLY A 214 -8.69 -2.89 -6.16
N ALA A 215 -9.84 -2.40 -6.66
CA ALA A 215 -10.39 -2.80 -7.95
C ALA A 215 -9.52 -2.32 -9.12
N GLY A 216 -9.51 -3.09 -10.21
CA GLY A 216 -8.75 -2.80 -11.44
C GLY A 216 -7.98 -4.03 -11.90
N ASN A 217 -7.71 -4.08 -13.21
CA ASN A 217 -6.91 -5.14 -13.81
C ASN A 217 -5.46 -4.67 -14.01
N ASP A 218 -4.52 -5.60 -14.07
CA ASP A 218 -3.14 -5.38 -14.49
C ASP A 218 -2.40 -4.29 -13.67
N SER A 219 -2.75 -4.14 -12.40
CA SER A 219 -2.05 -3.22 -11.49
C SER A 219 -0.70 -3.80 -11.07
N TYR A 220 0.34 -2.98 -11.16
CA TYR A 220 1.70 -3.35 -10.77
C TYR A 220 2.27 -2.32 -9.79
N VAL A 221 2.70 -2.78 -8.61
CA VAL A 221 3.40 -1.95 -7.63
C VAL A 221 4.74 -2.59 -7.30
N GLU A 222 5.84 -1.86 -7.49
CA GLU A 222 7.18 -2.29 -7.12
C GLU A 222 7.77 -1.32 -6.08
N VAL A 223 8.26 -1.89 -4.98
CA VAL A 223 8.97 -1.18 -3.91
C VAL A 223 10.35 -1.80 -3.79
N ALA A 224 11.40 -1.04 -4.07
CA ALA A 224 12.77 -1.55 -3.96
C ALA A 224 13.21 -1.72 -2.50
N GLY A 225 12.65 -0.96 -1.59
CA GLY A 225 12.88 -1.01 -0.16
C GLY A 225 11.94 -1.94 0.60
N ASN A 226 11.64 -1.56 1.85
CA ASN A 226 10.72 -2.25 2.73
C ASN A 226 9.30 -1.68 2.63
N ILE A 227 8.33 -2.49 3.03
CA ILE A 227 6.99 -1.99 3.39
C ILE A 227 6.84 -2.13 4.89
N VAL A 228 6.57 -1.01 5.58
CA VAL A 228 6.39 -0.97 7.03
C VAL A 228 5.02 -0.37 7.34
N ALA A 229 4.16 -1.16 7.97
CA ALA A 229 2.86 -0.72 8.46
C ALA A 229 2.77 -0.93 9.97
N SER A 230 2.51 0.12 10.73
CA SER A 230 2.43 0.05 12.19
C SER A 230 1.10 0.60 12.71
N GLY A 231 0.56 -0.07 13.74
CA GLY A 231 -0.70 0.26 14.38
C GLY A 231 -1.64 -0.95 14.48
N LYS A 232 -2.79 -0.74 15.10
CA LYS A 232 -3.83 -1.78 15.24
C LYS A 232 -4.55 -2.00 13.91
N LEU A 233 -4.88 -3.26 13.57
CA LEU A 233 -5.59 -3.64 12.34
C LEU A 233 -4.85 -3.25 11.04
N THR A 234 -3.53 -3.23 11.06
CA THR A 234 -2.72 -2.88 9.88
C THR A 234 -2.50 -4.06 8.96
N SER A 235 -2.28 -3.79 7.67
CA SER A 235 -1.71 -4.76 6.74
C SER A 235 -0.49 -4.15 6.04
N GLY A 236 0.61 -4.88 5.98
CA GLY A 236 1.75 -4.47 5.17
C GLY A 236 1.33 -4.32 3.72
N VAL A 237 0.80 -5.41 3.15
CA VAL A 237 0.25 -5.47 1.80
C VAL A 237 -1.18 -5.97 1.84
N ARG A 238 -2.07 -5.27 1.15
CA ARG A 238 -3.42 -5.74 0.86
C ARG A 238 -3.70 -5.69 -0.63
N MET A 239 -4.15 -6.80 -1.19
CA MET A 239 -4.66 -6.88 -2.55
C MET A 239 -6.04 -7.50 -2.55
N GLY A 240 -7.01 -6.83 -3.17
CA GLY A 240 -8.39 -7.32 -3.19
C GLY A 240 -9.25 -6.55 -4.18
N GLY A 241 -10.57 -6.70 -4.06
CA GLY A 241 -11.53 -6.08 -4.98
C GLY A 241 -11.60 -6.79 -6.34
N SER A 242 -12.51 -6.33 -7.19
CA SER A 242 -12.70 -6.87 -8.54
C SER A 242 -11.49 -6.60 -9.44
N GLY A 243 -11.28 -7.45 -10.41
CA GLY A 243 -10.20 -7.38 -11.38
C GLY A 243 -9.11 -8.41 -11.15
N THR A 244 -8.35 -8.68 -12.21
CA THR A 244 -7.36 -9.75 -12.30
C THR A 244 -5.95 -9.21 -12.53
N ASN A 245 -4.92 -10.08 -12.47
CA ASN A 245 -3.53 -9.79 -12.79
C ASN A 245 -2.92 -8.64 -11.98
N LYS A 246 -3.18 -8.59 -10.68
CA LYS A 246 -2.57 -7.61 -9.79
C LYS A 246 -1.27 -8.15 -9.22
N GLN A 247 -0.22 -7.36 -9.26
CA GLN A 247 1.09 -7.78 -8.81
C GLN A 247 1.72 -6.75 -7.88
N ILE A 248 2.30 -7.25 -6.77
CA ILE A 248 3.17 -6.46 -5.91
C ILE A 248 4.52 -7.15 -5.81
N LYS A 249 5.58 -6.37 -6.00
CA LYS A 249 6.96 -6.81 -5.80
C LYS A 249 7.65 -5.95 -4.76
N VAL A 250 8.21 -6.58 -3.74
CA VAL A 250 8.94 -5.94 -2.64
C VAL A 250 10.39 -6.42 -2.66
N GLY A 251 11.31 -5.50 -2.83
CA GLY A 251 12.75 -5.81 -2.94
C GLY A 251 13.42 -6.15 -1.62
N LYS A 252 12.82 -5.77 -0.49
CA LYS A 252 13.27 -6.15 0.86
C LYS A 252 12.13 -6.80 1.64
N SER A 253 11.82 -6.33 2.84
CA SER A 253 10.90 -7.00 3.76
C SER A 253 9.55 -6.29 3.88
N VAL A 254 8.54 -7.05 4.31
CA VAL A 254 7.23 -6.53 4.72
C VAL A 254 7.09 -6.70 6.22
N VAL A 255 6.85 -5.60 6.93
CA VAL A 255 6.65 -5.59 8.38
C VAL A 255 5.30 -4.97 8.71
N ALA A 256 4.44 -5.72 9.39
CA ALA A 256 3.18 -5.25 9.93
C ALA A 256 3.19 -5.41 11.45
N GLY A 257 2.94 -4.33 12.19
CA GLY A 257 3.00 -4.33 13.66
C GLY A 257 1.72 -3.83 14.31
N GLY A 258 1.32 -4.49 15.39
CA GLY A 258 0.17 -4.16 16.21
C GLY A 258 -0.88 -5.27 16.29
N GLU A 259 -1.86 -5.09 17.15
CA GLU A 259 -2.96 -6.06 17.33
C GLU A 259 -3.71 -6.28 16.01
N SER A 260 -3.97 -7.53 15.66
CA SER A 260 -4.65 -7.97 14.44
C SER A 260 -3.96 -7.49 13.16
N SER A 261 -2.63 -7.33 13.20
CA SER A 261 -1.84 -6.99 12.01
C SER A 261 -1.73 -8.16 11.05
N LYS A 262 -1.58 -7.82 9.77
CA LYS A 262 -1.38 -8.80 8.68
C LYS A 262 -0.13 -8.41 7.89
N GLY A 263 0.75 -9.36 7.66
CA GLY A 263 1.89 -9.13 6.75
C GLY A 263 1.39 -8.91 5.33
N ILE A 264 0.77 -9.94 4.75
CA ILE A 264 0.19 -9.92 3.40
C ILE A 264 -1.25 -10.45 3.43
N ASP A 265 -2.17 -9.73 2.80
CA ASP A 265 -3.58 -10.11 2.64
C ASP A 265 -3.96 -10.03 1.15
N THR A 266 -4.07 -11.18 0.47
CA THR A 266 -4.38 -11.26 -0.96
C THR A 266 -5.69 -11.97 -1.21
N ASN A 267 -6.47 -11.42 -2.15
CA ASN A 267 -7.78 -11.96 -2.52
C ASN A 267 -8.09 -11.64 -3.99
N GLY A 268 -8.16 -12.66 -4.84
CA GLY A 268 -8.59 -12.53 -6.23
C GLY A 268 -7.78 -13.35 -7.24
N ASP A 269 -8.39 -13.64 -8.37
CA ASP A 269 -7.79 -14.40 -9.47
C ASP A 269 -6.58 -13.65 -10.08
N GLY A 270 -5.49 -14.37 -10.33
CA GLY A 270 -4.28 -13.82 -10.92
C GLY A 270 -3.59 -12.77 -10.07
N VAL A 271 -3.90 -12.70 -8.77
CA VAL A 271 -3.25 -11.80 -7.81
C VAL A 271 -1.98 -12.46 -7.30
N SER A 272 -0.85 -11.73 -7.35
CA SER A 272 0.43 -12.24 -6.87
C SER A 272 1.21 -11.21 -6.07
N ALA A 273 1.83 -11.67 -4.97
CA ALA A 273 2.77 -10.89 -4.18
C ALA A 273 4.12 -11.61 -4.11
N TYR A 274 5.20 -10.87 -4.38
CA TYR A 274 6.57 -11.34 -4.22
C TYR A 274 7.32 -10.45 -3.23
N VAL A 275 8.00 -11.07 -2.28
CA VAL A 275 8.83 -10.41 -1.27
C VAL A 275 10.21 -11.07 -1.23
N ALA A 276 11.26 -10.32 -1.57
CA ALA A 276 12.64 -10.84 -1.59
C ALA A 276 13.22 -11.04 -0.18
N GLY A 277 12.75 -10.29 0.82
CA GLY A 277 13.15 -10.42 2.22
C GLY A 277 12.14 -11.19 3.06
N ASP A 278 12.05 -10.83 4.34
CA ASP A 278 11.16 -11.47 5.30
C ASP A 278 9.75 -10.83 5.28
N VAL A 279 8.75 -11.61 5.67
CA VAL A 279 7.42 -11.12 6.04
C VAL A 279 7.24 -11.29 7.54
N THR A 280 6.95 -10.20 8.24
CA THR A 280 6.77 -10.19 9.68
C THR A 280 5.43 -9.56 10.07
N ALA A 281 4.65 -10.26 10.90
CA ALA A 281 3.43 -9.74 11.52
C ALA A 281 3.51 -9.93 13.03
N ASN A 282 3.40 -8.84 13.78
CA ASN A 282 3.57 -8.85 15.23
C ASN A 282 2.34 -8.31 15.95
N GLY A 283 1.95 -8.95 17.03
CA GLY A 283 0.88 -8.51 17.92
C GLY A 283 -0.18 -9.59 18.15
N LYS A 284 -1.06 -9.36 19.12
CA LYS A 284 -2.17 -10.27 19.39
C LYS A 284 -3.01 -10.49 18.13
N SER A 285 -3.36 -11.75 17.84
CA SER A 285 -4.12 -12.17 16.66
C SER A 285 -3.50 -11.75 15.32
N SER A 286 -2.18 -11.64 15.26
CA SER A 286 -1.47 -11.31 14.02
C SER A 286 -1.53 -12.45 13.01
N LEU A 287 -1.48 -12.11 11.73
CA LEU A 287 -1.50 -13.04 10.61
C LEU A 287 -0.30 -12.75 9.69
N GLY A 288 0.56 -13.72 9.49
CA GLY A 288 1.69 -13.57 8.57
C GLY A 288 1.20 -13.34 7.14
N ILE A 289 0.52 -14.34 6.57
CA ILE A 289 0.00 -14.30 5.20
C ILE A 289 -1.43 -14.84 5.17
N ILE A 290 -2.33 -14.14 4.48
CA ILE A 290 -3.66 -14.62 4.07
C ILE A 290 -3.71 -14.66 2.56
N VAL A 291 -4.13 -15.81 1.98
CA VAL A 291 -4.26 -15.97 0.53
C VAL A 291 -5.60 -16.59 0.20
N GLN A 292 -6.33 -15.98 -0.74
CA GLN A 292 -7.69 -16.37 -1.09
C GLN A 292 -7.92 -16.29 -2.61
N ASN A 293 -8.83 -17.13 -3.14
CA ASN A 293 -9.32 -17.07 -4.52
C ASN A 293 -8.19 -17.13 -5.57
N ASP A 294 -7.49 -18.26 -5.61
CA ASP A 294 -6.42 -18.57 -6.56
C ASP A 294 -5.23 -17.58 -6.58
N ALA A 295 -5.09 -16.76 -5.53
CA ALA A 295 -3.96 -15.87 -5.39
C ALA A 295 -2.68 -16.61 -5.00
N GLN A 296 -1.54 -15.98 -5.26
CA GLN A 296 -0.22 -16.54 -5.01
C GLN A 296 0.68 -15.58 -4.22
N VAL A 297 1.40 -16.11 -3.23
CA VAL A 297 2.39 -15.35 -2.46
C VAL A 297 3.72 -16.10 -2.44
N THR A 298 4.79 -15.41 -2.79
CA THR A 298 6.17 -15.91 -2.70
C THR A 298 6.99 -14.98 -1.81
N VAL A 299 7.67 -15.57 -0.84
CA VAL A 299 8.59 -14.92 0.11
C VAL A 299 9.93 -15.65 0.03
N ASP A 300 10.99 -15.01 -0.43
CA ASP A 300 12.33 -15.65 -0.48
C ASP A 300 12.99 -15.76 0.91
N GLY A 301 12.61 -14.88 1.83
CA GLY A 301 13.06 -14.87 3.22
C GLY A 301 12.24 -15.76 4.15
N ASN A 302 12.15 -15.34 5.41
CA ASN A 302 11.36 -16.01 6.44
C ASN A 302 9.95 -15.41 6.53
N LEU A 303 9.01 -16.21 6.99
CA LEU A 303 7.70 -15.76 7.45
C LEU A 303 7.66 -15.84 8.97
N LYS A 304 7.37 -14.70 9.62
CA LYS A 304 7.26 -14.62 11.08
C LYS A 304 5.92 -14.04 11.50
N ALA A 305 5.24 -14.73 12.41
CA ALA A 305 4.03 -14.21 13.06
C ALA A 305 4.14 -14.42 14.58
N SER A 306 3.83 -13.39 15.37
CA SER A 306 3.98 -13.48 16.81
C SER A 306 2.89 -12.77 17.60
N GLY A 307 2.55 -13.34 18.75
CA GLY A 307 1.54 -12.87 19.69
C GLY A 307 0.50 -13.93 20.00
N GLU A 308 -0.32 -13.71 21.03
CA GLU A 308 -1.45 -14.58 21.36
C GLU A 308 -2.38 -14.75 20.17
N GLY A 309 -2.73 -15.98 19.79
CA GLY A 309 -3.57 -16.30 18.63
C GLY A 309 -2.92 -15.98 17.27
N ALA A 310 -1.58 -15.86 17.21
CA ALA A 310 -0.89 -15.59 15.97
C ALA A 310 -1.04 -16.75 14.98
N LYS A 311 -1.18 -16.42 13.68
CA LYS A 311 -1.21 -17.42 12.62
C LYS A 311 -0.12 -17.12 11.59
N GLY A 312 0.58 -18.16 11.15
CA GLY A 312 1.58 -18.03 10.08
C GLY A 312 0.93 -17.80 8.73
N VAL A 313 0.21 -18.80 8.24
CA VAL A 313 -0.48 -18.78 6.94
C VAL A 313 -1.95 -19.15 7.11
N GLU A 314 -2.84 -18.36 6.55
CA GLU A 314 -4.25 -18.70 6.40
C GLU A 314 -4.59 -18.82 4.90
N LEU A 315 -5.12 -19.95 4.49
CA LEU A 315 -5.41 -20.25 3.10
C LEU A 315 -6.87 -20.51 2.86
N ARG A 316 -7.33 -20.05 1.70
CA ARG A 316 -8.68 -20.28 1.17
C ARG A 316 -8.59 -20.50 -0.34
N ASP A 317 -9.49 -21.30 -0.91
CA ASP A 317 -9.76 -21.45 -2.35
C ASP A 317 -8.53 -21.39 -3.29
N GLY A 318 -7.99 -22.56 -3.71
CA GLY A 318 -7.03 -22.67 -4.81
C GLY A 318 -5.68 -21.94 -4.67
N SER A 319 -5.42 -21.39 -3.51
CA SER A 319 -4.30 -20.49 -3.28
C SER A 319 -2.98 -21.20 -3.05
N SER A 320 -1.86 -20.52 -3.35
CA SER A 320 -0.52 -21.05 -3.08
C SER A 320 0.38 -20.06 -2.33
N VAL A 321 1.22 -20.63 -1.43
CA VAL A 321 2.25 -19.89 -0.70
C VAL A 321 3.58 -20.59 -0.80
N THR A 322 4.62 -19.88 -1.16
CA THR A 322 6.01 -20.34 -1.09
C THR A 322 6.80 -19.46 -0.16
N VAL A 323 7.45 -20.05 0.84
CA VAL A 323 8.40 -19.41 1.75
C VAL A 323 9.75 -20.05 1.55
N GLY A 324 10.72 -19.28 1.07
CA GLY A 324 12.04 -19.80 0.70
C GLY A 324 12.92 -20.24 1.89
N LYS A 325 12.63 -19.73 3.09
CA LYS A 325 13.30 -20.11 4.32
C LYS A 325 12.30 -20.66 5.35
N ASN A 326 12.37 -20.19 6.59
CA ASN A 326 11.58 -20.72 7.69
C ASN A 326 10.20 -20.04 7.79
N ILE A 327 9.23 -20.81 8.29
CA ILE A 327 8.01 -20.25 8.90
C ILE A 327 8.18 -20.37 10.42
N GLU A 328 8.09 -19.24 11.11
CA GLU A 328 8.19 -19.15 12.56
C GLU A 328 6.91 -18.48 13.12
N VAL A 329 6.15 -19.22 13.92
CA VAL A 329 4.92 -18.69 14.56
C VAL A 329 5.05 -18.87 16.06
N SER A 330 4.75 -17.82 16.83
CA SER A 330 4.94 -17.86 18.29
C SER A 330 3.83 -17.15 19.05
N GLY A 331 3.46 -17.73 20.18
CA GLY A 331 2.45 -17.21 21.11
C GLY A 331 1.49 -18.30 21.58
N THR A 332 0.72 -18.02 22.61
CA THR A 332 -0.36 -18.92 23.07
C THR A 332 -1.41 -19.03 21.96
N GLU A 333 -1.95 -20.23 21.75
CA GLU A 333 -2.91 -20.54 20.67
C GLU A 333 -2.37 -20.24 19.27
N ALA A 334 -1.06 -20.33 19.07
CA ALA A 334 -0.44 -20.09 17.78
C ALA A 334 -0.78 -21.19 16.78
N ILE A 335 -1.05 -20.82 15.53
CA ILE A 335 -1.33 -21.77 14.45
C ILE A 335 -0.37 -21.50 13.30
N GLY A 336 0.43 -22.49 12.94
CA GLY A 336 1.35 -22.35 11.82
C GLY A 336 0.64 -22.18 10.47
N ILE A 337 -0.11 -23.20 10.07
CA ILE A 337 -0.96 -23.18 8.87
C ILE A 337 -2.41 -23.40 9.31
N ASN A 338 -3.31 -22.50 8.90
CA ASN A 338 -4.75 -22.59 9.13
C ASN A 338 -5.51 -22.63 7.81
N VAL A 339 -6.31 -23.66 7.61
CA VAL A 339 -7.25 -23.71 6.49
C VAL A 339 -8.66 -23.54 7.04
N ASP A 340 -9.23 -22.35 6.85
CA ASP A 340 -10.50 -21.95 7.44
C ASP A 340 -11.72 -22.52 6.68
N ARG A 341 -12.86 -22.53 7.36
CA ARG A 341 -14.10 -23.21 7.02
C ARG A 341 -14.84 -22.72 5.76
N TRP A 342 -14.53 -21.56 5.24
CA TRP A 342 -15.40 -20.88 4.28
C TRP A 342 -14.89 -21.06 2.84
N ASN A 343 -15.67 -21.77 2.05
CA ASN A 343 -15.64 -21.81 0.58
C ASN A 343 -14.33 -22.23 -0.12
N VAL A 344 -13.84 -23.40 0.14
CA VAL A 344 -12.82 -23.99 -0.72
C VAL A 344 -13.49 -24.57 -1.96
N SER A 345 -13.60 -23.83 -3.04
CA SER A 345 -14.24 -24.20 -4.31
C SER A 345 -13.28 -24.07 -5.50
N GLY A 346 -12.07 -24.55 -5.40
CA GLY A 346 -11.07 -24.38 -6.46
C GLY A 346 -10.13 -25.55 -6.61
N SER A 347 -9.07 -25.38 -7.37
CA SER A 347 -7.89 -26.22 -7.45
C SER A 347 -7.24 -26.38 -6.08
N GLY A 348 -6.41 -27.43 -5.90
CA GLY A 348 -5.77 -27.73 -4.63
C GLY A 348 -5.00 -26.54 -4.02
N ILE A 349 -4.91 -26.53 -2.71
CA ILE A 349 -4.14 -25.55 -1.94
C ILE A 349 -2.73 -26.08 -1.77
N GLU A 350 -1.70 -25.25 -2.00
CA GLU A 350 -0.31 -25.66 -1.87
C GLU A 350 0.53 -24.69 -1.02
N ILE A 351 1.33 -25.26 -0.11
CA ILE A 351 2.33 -24.53 0.65
C ILE A 351 3.69 -25.20 0.50
N ASN A 352 4.69 -24.41 0.14
CA ASN A 352 6.08 -24.83 0.06
C ASN A 352 6.92 -24.04 1.04
N VAL A 353 7.66 -24.72 1.94
CA VAL A 353 8.57 -24.16 2.93
C VAL A 353 9.98 -24.68 2.64
N GLY A 354 10.89 -23.78 2.25
CA GLY A 354 12.27 -24.12 1.88
C GLY A 354 13.21 -24.41 3.06
N GLY A 355 12.78 -24.14 4.28
CA GLY A 355 13.49 -24.42 5.52
C GLY A 355 12.61 -25.17 6.52
N SER A 356 12.77 -24.81 7.80
CA SER A 356 12.00 -25.40 8.89
C SER A 356 10.68 -24.67 9.14
N PHE A 357 9.71 -25.41 9.64
CA PHE A 357 8.43 -24.89 10.06
C PHE A 357 8.30 -25.04 11.57
N ILE A 358 8.32 -23.91 12.27
CA ILE A 358 8.43 -23.84 13.73
C ILE A 358 7.24 -23.12 14.31
N VAL A 359 6.50 -23.78 15.19
CA VAL A 359 5.41 -23.18 15.98
C VAL A 359 5.74 -23.33 17.45
N SER A 360 5.68 -22.25 18.20
CA SER A 360 6.02 -22.26 19.62
C SER A 360 4.98 -21.51 20.46
N GLY A 361 4.54 -22.12 21.52
CA GLY A 361 3.58 -21.56 22.48
C GLY A 361 2.58 -22.61 22.96
N ASP A 362 1.84 -22.26 23.99
CA ASP A 362 0.85 -23.14 24.60
C ASP A 362 -0.38 -23.27 23.72
N ASP A 363 -1.04 -24.44 23.73
CA ASP A 363 -2.23 -24.76 22.92
C ASP A 363 -2.05 -24.50 21.41
N SER A 364 -0.87 -24.80 20.88
CA SER A 364 -0.48 -24.46 19.53
C SER A 364 -0.66 -25.60 18.53
N TYR A 365 -0.90 -25.27 17.27
CA TYR A 365 -1.04 -26.20 16.16
C TYR A 365 0.01 -25.89 15.07
N GLY A 366 0.71 -26.93 14.61
CA GLY A 366 1.55 -26.82 13.41
C GLY A 366 0.66 -26.60 12.17
N ILE A 367 -0.09 -27.61 11.79
CA ILE A 367 -1.05 -27.55 10.68
C ILE A 367 -2.45 -27.86 11.22
N TYR A 368 -3.40 -26.96 10.96
CA TYR A 368 -4.80 -27.10 11.38
C TYR A 368 -5.72 -26.99 10.17
N THR A 369 -6.52 -28.03 9.90
CA THR A 369 -7.57 -27.99 8.87
C THR A 369 -8.90 -28.38 9.49
N GLY A 370 -9.85 -27.45 9.50
CA GLY A 370 -11.19 -27.64 10.09
C GLY A 370 -12.34 -27.62 9.09
N THR A 371 -12.06 -27.70 7.79
CA THR A 371 -13.07 -27.59 6.72
C THR A 371 -13.63 -28.92 6.30
N THR A 372 -14.90 -28.95 5.86
CA THR A 372 -15.62 -30.15 5.41
C THR A 372 -15.56 -30.40 3.91
N LYS A 373 -14.68 -29.75 3.15
CA LYS A 373 -14.65 -29.83 1.68
C LYS A 373 -13.57 -30.74 1.11
N ASN A 374 -13.83 -31.27 -0.08
CA ASN A 374 -12.99 -32.26 -0.77
C ASN A 374 -11.73 -31.70 -1.46
N THR A 375 -11.36 -30.42 -1.18
CA THR A 375 -10.15 -29.83 -1.74
C THR A 375 -8.94 -30.33 -0.93
N ALA A 376 -7.90 -30.82 -1.61
CA ALA A 376 -6.71 -31.30 -0.95
C ALA A 376 -5.77 -30.13 -0.56
N LEU A 377 -5.21 -30.20 0.64
CA LEU A 377 -4.07 -29.37 1.07
C LEU A 377 -2.79 -30.16 0.85
N LYS A 378 -1.86 -29.57 0.11
CA LYS A 378 -0.50 -30.07 -0.02
C LYS A 378 0.47 -29.17 0.71
N VAL A 379 1.29 -29.74 1.59
CA VAL A 379 2.31 -29.02 2.37
C VAL A 379 3.65 -29.71 2.17
N ASN A 380 4.63 -28.97 1.64
CA ASN A 380 5.99 -29.44 1.47
C ASN A 380 6.91 -28.64 2.41
N ILE A 381 7.60 -29.29 3.33
CA ILE A 381 8.56 -28.71 4.25
C ILE A 381 9.91 -29.38 3.97
N THR A 382 10.92 -28.58 3.61
CA THR A 382 12.24 -29.13 3.26
C THR A 382 12.97 -29.69 4.47
N ASP A 383 12.92 -29.01 5.59
CA ASP A 383 13.61 -29.37 6.83
C ASP A 383 12.61 -29.90 7.88
N ASP A 384 12.69 -29.40 9.12
CA ASP A 384 11.93 -29.93 10.26
C ASP A 384 10.54 -29.28 10.42
N LEU A 385 9.58 -30.04 10.90
CA LEU A 385 8.36 -29.54 11.53
C LEU A 385 8.49 -29.62 13.03
N VAL A 386 8.53 -28.48 13.71
CA VAL A 386 8.70 -28.38 15.16
C VAL A 386 7.48 -27.64 15.76
N VAL A 387 6.78 -28.30 16.67
CA VAL A 387 5.71 -27.70 17.47
C VAL A 387 6.05 -27.85 18.95
N SER A 388 6.14 -26.75 19.69
CA SER A 388 6.61 -26.78 21.08
C SER A 388 5.71 -25.93 22.01
N SER A 389 5.37 -26.51 23.16
CA SER A 389 4.78 -25.80 24.30
C SER A 389 5.75 -25.80 25.48
N THR A 390 5.75 -24.73 26.26
CA THR A 390 6.51 -24.61 27.51
C THR A 390 5.69 -25.02 28.73
N ASN A 391 4.36 -25.08 28.60
CA ASN A 391 3.46 -25.39 29.70
C ASN A 391 3.09 -26.86 29.69
N SER A 392 3.28 -27.54 30.84
CA SER A 392 3.00 -28.97 31.01
C SER A 392 1.52 -29.34 31.05
N SER A 393 0.61 -28.38 31.08
CA SER A 393 -0.84 -28.61 31.15
C SER A 393 -1.58 -28.30 29.84
N THR A 394 -0.88 -27.89 28.78
CA THR A 394 -1.47 -27.53 27.50
C THR A 394 -1.09 -28.49 26.39
N GLN A 395 -1.99 -28.67 25.42
CA GLN A 395 -1.78 -29.58 24.27
C GLN A 395 -1.21 -28.82 23.09
N SER A 396 -0.10 -29.33 22.55
CA SER A 396 0.40 -28.90 21.24
C SER A 396 0.24 -30.01 20.23
N VAL A 397 -0.22 -29.65 19.02
CA VAL A 397 -0.56 -30.63 17.98
C VAL A 397 0.30 -30.35 16.75
N GLY A 398 1.07 -31.33 16.31
CA GLY A 398 1.85 -31.20 15.07
C GLY A 398 0.96 -30.99 13.85
N ILE A 399 0.05 -31.92 13.60
CA ILE A 399 -0.87 -31.90 12.48
C ILE A 399 -2.26 -32.33 12.94
N PHE A 400 -3.27 -31.49 12.68
CA PHE A 400 -4.67 -31.78 12.89
C PHE A 400 -5.45 -31.60 11.59
N SER A 401 -6.02 -32.66 11.07
CA SER A 401 -6.89 -32.64 9.89
C SER A 401 -8.17 -33.40 10.15
N ALA A 402 -9.29 -32.67 10.28
CA ALA A 402 -10.57 -33.30 10.61
C ALA A 402 -11.35 -33.81 9.38
N TYR A 403 -11.35 -33.06 8.29
CA TYR A 403 -12.26 -33.37 7.15
C TYR A 403 -11.65 -33.08 5.78
N MET A 404 -10.43 -32.61 5.70
CA MET A 404 -9.75 -32.21 4.47
C MET A 404 -8.66 -33.22 4.12
N PRO A 405 -8.60 -33.74 2.87
CA PRO A 405 -7.44 -34.51 2.45
C PRO A 405 -6.16 -33.67 2.60
N LEU A 406 -5.21 -34.20 3.35
CA LEU A 406 -3.92 -33.56 3.59
C LEU A 406 -2.79 -34.46 3.10
N GLU A 407 -1.95 -33.93 2.23
CA GLU A 407 -0.65 -34.49 1.89
C GLU A 407 0.44 -33.61 2.50
N ALA A 408 1.19 -34.12 3.47
CA ALA A 408 2.32 -33.41 4.08
C ALA A 408 3.60 -34.17 3.80
N VAL A 409 4.56 -33.54 3.12
CA VAL A 409 5.90 -34.06 2.87
C VAL A 409 6.88 -33.26 3.71
N ILE A 410 7.56 -33.92 4.64
CA ILE A 410 8.52 -33.30 5.56
C ILE A 410 9.86 -34.00 5.37
N GLY A 411 10.87 -33.23 4.93
CA GLY A 411 12.20 -33.75 4.62
C GLY A 411 13.03 -34.05 5.86
N GLY A 412 12.80 -33.35 6.96
CA GLY A 412 13.48 -33.55 8.23
C GLY A 412 12.63 -34.28 9.27
N LYS A 413 12.74 -33.88 10.52
CA LYS A 413 12.05 -34.47 11.67
C LYS A 413 10.71 -33.81 11.93
N VAL A 414 9.76 -34.59 12.43
CA VAL A 414 8.57 -34.07 13.09
C VAL A 414 8.77 -34.15 14.58
N ALA A 415 8.89 -33.03 15.25
CA ALA A 415 9.07 -32.93 16.68
C ALA A 415 7.90 -32.16 17.31
N VAL A 416 7.15 -32.83 18.17
CA VAL A 416 6.07 -32.21 18.96
C VAL A 416 6.47 -32.37 20.42
N SER A 417 6.63 -31.28 21.14
CA SER A 417 6.94 -31.26 22.55
C SER A 417 5.93 -30.42 23.34
N GLY A 418 5.48 -30.98 24.40
CA GLY A 418 4.48 -30.50 25.33
C GLY A 418 3.98 -31.71 26.10
N THR A 419 3.54 -31.56 27.29
CA THR A 419 2.98 -32.67 28.05
C THR A 419 1.48 -32.68 27.80
N GLY A 420 1.00 -33.54 26.96
CA GLY A 420 -0.39 -33.93 26.84
C GLY A 420 -0.62 -35.27 27.52
#